data_07736743c1a046a1b14874bfe4f0eefe
#
_entry.id   07736743c1a046a1b14874bfe4f0eefe
#
_cell.length_a   1.000
_cell.length_b   1.000
_cell.length_c   1.000
_cell.angle_alpha   90.00
_cell.angle_beta   90.00
_cell.angle_gamma   90.00
#
_symmetry.space_group_name_H-M   'P 1'
#
loop_
_entity.id
_entity.type
_entity.pdbx_description
1 polymer ?
#
loop_
_entity_poly.entity_id
_entity_poly.type
_entity_poly.pdbx_seq_one_letter_code
_entity_poly.pdbx_strand_id
1 'polypeptide(L)'
;MAQEEAKRLGLKFVEQHVSSVEQLQSALKALKPGDADAFFYISDAMVESQSDFIINTANAKKLATMFPEENLIAKNGLASYGQSYYELGRLSAKYVQKILSGAQPRDLRIETVEDVELAINLKTAKQLGLTIRPEILARANRVIK
;
A
#
# COMPACT_ATOMS: atom_id res chain seq x y z
N MET A 1 -4.77 -14.50 8.00
CA MET A 1 -3.40 -14.22 7.48
C MET A 1 -2.76 -12.99 8.15
N ALA A 2 -3.21 -11.75 7.96
CA ALA A 2 -2.55 -10.57 8.58
C ALA A 2 -2.48 -10.63 10.11
N GLN A 3 -3.55 -11.03 10.77
CA GLN A 3 -3.61 -11.19 12.23
C GLN A 3 -2.64 -12.28 12.74
N GLU A 4 -2.50 -13.39 12.03
CA GLU A 4 -1.59 -14.49 12.39
C GLU A 4 -0.13 -14.05 12.28
N GLU A 5 0.22 -13.32 11.20
CA GLU A 5 1.56 -12.78 11.01
C GLU A 5 1.89 -11.71 12.08
N ALA A 6 0.93 -10.83 12.40
CA ALA A 6 1.12 -9.86 13.48
C ALA A 6 1.41 -10.57 14.81
N LYS A 7 0.64 -11.63 15.13
CA LYS A 7 0.89 -12.45 16.33
C LYS A 7 2.27 -13.10 16.32
N ARG A 8 2.71 -13.63 15.17
CA ARG A 8 4.03 -14.24 15.01
C ARG A 8 5.17 -13.22 15.25
N LEU A 9 4.93 -11.97 14.86
CA LEU A 9 5.86 -10.86 15.04
C LEU A 9 5.76 -10.17 16.41
N GLY A 10 4.88 -10.64 17.31
CA GLY A 10 4.65 -10.01 18.62
C GLY A 10 3.94 -8.65 18.52
N LEU A 11 3.24 -8.38 17.43
CA LEU A 11 2.52 -7.13 17.20
C LEU A 11 1.05 -7.26 17.64
N LYS A 12 0.52 -6.19 18.24
CA LYS A 12 -0.92 -6.06 18.48
C LYS A 12 -1.62 -5.68 17.18
N PHE A 13 -2.54 -6.52 16.73
CA PHE A 13 -3.34 -6.26 15.55
C PHE A 13 -4.72 -5.73 15.94
N VAL A 14 -5.12 -4.61 15.33
CA VAL A 14 -6.44 -4.01 15.51
C VAL A 14 -7.09 -3.91 14.14
N GLU A 15 -8.15 -4.69 13.95
CA GLU A 15 -8.89 -4.74 12.69
C GLU A 15 -10.08 -3.77 12.74
N GLN A 16 -10.26 -3.00 11.65
CA GLN A 16 -11.38 -2.09 11.48
C GLN A 16 -12.12 -2.44 10.19
N HIS A 17 -13.31 -3.00 10.34
CA HIS A 17 -14.21 -3.23 9.21
C HIS A 17 -14.99 -1.97 8.90
N VAL A 18 -14.96 -1.55 7.65
CA VAL A 18 -15.69 -0.38 7.15
C VAL A 18 -16.43 -0.75 5.87
N SER A 19 -17.66 -0.29 5.73
CA SER A 19 -18.52 -0.54 4.57
C SER A 19 -18.98 0.74 3.87
N SER A 20 -18.54 1.90 4.36
CA SER A 20 -18.78 3.20 3.72
C SER A 20 -17.64 4.17 3.98
N VAL A 21 -17.57 5.24 3.17
CA VAL A 21 -16.61 6.33 3.30
C VAL A 21 -16.75 7.01 4.67
N GLU A 22 -17.99 7.22 5.14
CA GLU A 22 -18.26 7.86 6.42
C GLU A 22 -17.74 7.02 7.59
N GLN A 23 -17.88 5.69 7.52
CA GLN A 23 -17.35 4.78 8.53
C GLN A 23 -15.82 4.81 8.54
N LEU A 24 -15.17 4.77 7.36
CA LEU A 24 -13.73 4.88 7.23
C LEU A 24 -13.21 6.19 7.85
N GLN A 25 -13.81 7.31 7.45
CA GLN A 25 -13.40 8.63 7.96
C GLN A 25 -13.63 8.75 9.47
N SER A 26 -14.74 8.23 9.98
CA SER A 26 -15.06 8.25 11.42
C SER A 26 -14.08 7.39 12.21
N ALA A 27 -13.76 6.18 11.73
CA ALA A 27 -12.80 5.28 12.36
C ALA A 27 -11.41 5.91 12.45
N LEU A 28 -10.92 6.52 11.35
CA LEU A 28 -9.61 7.18 11.36
C LEU A 28 -9.59 8.44 12.23
N LYS A 29 -10.66 9.23 12.24
CA LYS A 29 -10.78 10.42 13.11
C LYS A 29 -10.78 10.03 14.58
N ALA A 30 -11.43 8.93 14.94
CA ALA A 30 -11.58 8.46 16.33
C ALA A 30 -10.26 7.94 16.94
N LEU A 31 -9.28 7.53 16.14
CA LEU A 31 -7.98 7.09 16.65
C LEU A 31 -7.30 8.19 17.46
N LYS A 32 -6.90 7.86 18.69
CA LYS A 32 -6.13 8.73 19.55
C LYS A 32 -4.63 8.44 19.43
N PRO A 33 -3.76 9.41 19.77
CA PRO A 33 -2.33 9.14 19.88
C PRO A 33 -2.06 7.96 20.81
N GLY A 34 -1.29 6.96 20.32
CA GLY A 34 -0.97 5.74 21.06
C GLY A 34 -1.96 4.58 20.88
N ASP A 35 -3.09 4.76 20.20
CA ASP A 35 -3.99 3.64 19.88
C ASP A 35 -3.38 2.69 18.85
N ALA A 36 -2.55 3.22 17.96
CA ALA A 36 -1.80 2.47 16.96
C ALA A 36 -0.49 3.18 16.59
N ASP A 37 0.54 2.42 16.23
CA ASP A 37 1.83 2.92 15.77
C ASP A 37 1.93 2.93 14.24
N ALA A 38 1.19 2.05 13.58
CA ALA A 38 1.19 1.89 12.13
C ALA A 38 -0.21 1.59 11.59
N PHE A 39 -0.39 1.95 10.33
CA PHE A 39 -1.62 1.74 9.57
C PHE A 39 -1.30 1.09 8.23
N PHE A 40 -2.07 0.09 7.85
CA PHE A 40 -2.14 -0.41 6.49
C PHE A 40 -3.58 -0.75 6.13
N TYR A 41 -3.88 -0.89 4.85
CA TYR A 41 -5.17 -1.38 4.38
C TYR A 41 -5.00 -2.46 3.30
N ILE A 42 -6.03 -3.27 3.16
CA ILE A 42 -6.15 -4.19 2.04
C ILE A 42 -6.74 -3.42 0.86
N SER A 43 -6.17 -3.58 -0.34
CA SER A 43 -6.62 -2.86 -1.53
C SER A 43 -8.11 -3.07 -1.77
N ASP A 44 -8.85 -1.95 -1.76
CA ASP A 44 -10.28 -1.86 -1.97
C ASP A 44 -10.61 -0.51 -2.61
N ALA A 45 -11.45 -0.50 -3.65
CA ALA A 45 -11.71 0.70 -4.44
C ALA A 45 -12.31 1.86 -3.61
N MET A 46 -13.19 1.57 -2.64
CA MET A 46 -13.75 2.60 -1.76
C MET A 46 -12.66 3.18 -0.86
N VAL A 47 -11.81 2.35 -0.26
CA VAL A 47 -10.72 2.79 0.62
C VAL A 47 -9.68 3.57 -0.18
N GLU A 48 -9.29 3.10 -1.36
CA GLU A 48 -8.33 3.75 -2.24
C GLU A 48 -8.80 5.13 -2.69
N SER A 49 -10.11 5.30 -2.96
CA SER A 49 -10.70 6.60 -3.28
C SER A 49 -10.51 7.66 -2.19
N GLN A 50 -10.25 7.23 -0.95
CA GLN A 50 -10.02 8.09 0.21
C GLN A 50 -8.53 8.22 0.59
N SER A 51 -7.61 7.82 -0.29
CA SER A 51 -6.18 7.77 -0.01
C SER A 51 -5.60 9.10 0.50
N ASP A 52 -6.00 10.23 -0.08
CA ASP A 52 -5.53 11.56 0.35
C ASP A 52 -6.00 11.88 1.78
N PHE A 53 -7.25 11.56 2.12
CA PHE A 53 -7.77 11.71 3.48
C PHE A 53 -7.03 10.80 4.47
N ILE A 54 -6.79 9.54 4.10
CA ILE A 54 -6.07 8.56 4.91
C ILE A 54 -4.65 9.05 5.19
N ILE A 55 -3.90 9.43 4.15
CA ILE A 55 -2.51 9.89 4.26
C ILE A 55 -2.42 11.13 5.16
N ASN A 56 -3.26 12.13 4.93
CA ASN A 56 -3.26 13.37 5.70
C ASN A 56 -3.60 13.10 7.18
N THR A 57 -4.61 12.27 7.45
CA THR A 57 -5.03 11.94 8.80
C THR A 57 -3.97 11.11 9.53
N ALA A 58 -3.38 10.10 8.87
CA ALA A 58 -2.32 9.28 9.44
C ALA A 58 -1.08 10.10 9.76
N ASN A 59 -0.64 10.96 8.84
CA ASN A 59 0.51 11.85 9.07
C ASN A 59 0.28 12.83 10.22
N ALA A 60 -0.92 13.42 10.32
CA ALA A 60 -1.28 14.29 11.43
C ALA A 60 -1.26 13.57 12.78
N LYS A 61 -1.59 12.27 12.79
CA LYS A 61 -1.57 11.42 14.00
C LYS A 61 -0.24 10.70 14.22
N LYS A 62 0.78 10.98 13.41
CA LYS A 62 2.10 10.34 13.47
C LYS A 62 2.06 8.81 13.26
N LEU A 63 1.08 8.31 12.54
CA LEU A 63 1.00 6.89 12.19
C LEU A 63 1.91 6.57 11.01
N ALA A 64 2.76 5.55 11.16
CA ALA A 64 3.50 4.99 10.04
C ALA A 64 2.53 4.30 9.06
N THR A 65 2.64 4.59 7.76
CA THR A 65 1.72 4.02 6.76
C THR A 65 2.42 3.05 5.82
N MET A 66 1.75 1.94 5.51
CA MET A 66 2.13 1.00 4.46
C MET A 66 0.97 0.83 3.50
N PHE A 67 1.22 1.05 2.21
CA PHE A 67 0.22 0.97 1.14
C PHE A 67 0.55 -0.14 0.15
N PRO A 68 -0.42 -0.77 -0.51
CA PRO A 68 -0.16 -1.65 -1.64
C PRO A 68 0.26 -0.87 -2.90
N GLU A 69 -0.15 0.40 -3.04
CA GLU A 69 0.06 1.20 -4.25
C GLU A 69 1.26 2.16 -4.12
N GLU A 70 2.22 2.06 -5.03
CA GLU A 70 3.44 2.89 -5.04
C GLU A 70 3.14 4.39 -5.26
N ASN A 71 2.13 4.73 -6.06
CA ASN A 71 1.77 6.12 -6.36
C ASN A 71 1.42 6.94 -5.11
N LEU A 72 0.96 6.30 -4.04
CA LEU A 72 0.62 6.96 -2.78
C LEU A 72 1.85 7.47 -2.02
N ILE A 73 3.04 6.95 -2.33
CA ILE A 73 4.28 7.42 -1.73
C ILE A 73 4.63 8.83 -2.19
N ALA A 74 4.32 9.16 -3.45
CA ALA A 74 4.46 10.53 -3.96
C ALA A 74 3.48 11.53 -3.32
N LYS A 75 2.37 11.02 -2.75
CA LYS A 75 1.35 11.80 -2.00
C LYS A 75 1.65 11.91 -0.50
N ASN A 76 2.89 11.73 -0.08
CA ASN A 76 3.35 11.71 1.31
C ASN A 76 2.93 10.46 2.13
N GLY A 77 2.61 9.34 1.49
CA GLY A 77 2.63 8.03 2.15
C GLY A 77 4.05 7.69 2.60
N LEU A 78 4.21 6.93 3.69
CA LEU A 78 5.54 6.57 4.20
C LEU A 78 6.19 5.47 3.37
N ALA A 79 5.49 4.38 3.16
CA ALA A 79 6.01 3.23 2.43
C ALA A 79 4.91 2.52 1.65
N SER A 80 5.30 1.86 0.56
CA SER A 80 4.45 0.92 -0.16
C SER A 80 5.17 -0.40 -0.36
N TYR A 81 4.40 -1.48 -0.36
CA TYR A 81 4.85 -2.81 -0.68
C TYR A 81 3.76 -3.53 -1.46
N GLY A 82 3.94 -3.66 -2.77
CA GLY A 82 2.91 -4.21 -3.65
C GLY A 82 3.44 -4.52 -5.04
N GLN A 83 2.57 -5.07 -5.87
CA GLN A 83 2.92 -5.40 -7.26
C GLN A 83 3.15 -4.13 -8.08
N SER A 84 4.07 -4.23 -9.05
CA SER A 84 4.31 -3.16 -10.01
C SER A 84 3.12 -3.03 -10.97
N TYR A 85 2.35 -1.94 -10.83
CA TYR A 85 1.26 -1.62 -11.75
C TYR A 85 1.76 -1.32 -13.16
N TYR A 86 3.01 -0.86 -13.29
CA TYR A 86 3.65 -0.68 -14.59
C TYR A 86 3.83 -2.03 -15.30
N GLU A 87 4.40 -3.02 -14.62
CA GLU A 87 4.59 -4.36 -15.17
C GLU A 87 3.24 -5.05 -15.46
N LEU A 88 2.25 -4.85 -14.58
CA LEU A 88 0.89 -5.35 -14.81
C LEU A 88 0.27 -4.73 -16.07
N GLY A 89 0.45 -3.41 -16.29
CA GLY A 89 0.00 -2.73 -17.49
C GLY A 89 0.72 -3.24 -18.75
N ARG A 90 2.04 -3.45 -18.68
CA ARG A 90 2.84 -4.02 -19.77
C ARG A 90 2.41 -5.44 -20.13
N LEU A 91 2.15 -6.27 -19.12
CA LEU A 91 1.63 -7.62 -19.31
C LEU A 91 0.23 -7.59 -19.94
N SER A 92 -0.66 -6.70 -19.47
CA SER A 92 -2.00 -6.52 -20.02
C SER A 92 -1.96 -6.13 -21.50
N ALA A 93 -1.08 -5.19 -21.88
CA ALA A 93 -0.89 -4.78 -23.27
C ALA A 93 -0.45 -5.95 -24.17
N LYS A 94 0.41 -6.84 -23.67
CA LYS A 94 0.82 -8.08 -24.38
C LYS A 94 -0.38 -8.99 -24.67
N TYR A 95 -1.31 -9.10 -23.71
CA TYR A 95 -2.54 -9.90 -23.90
C TYR A 95 -3.48 -9.25 -24.92
N VAL A 96 -3.68 -7.95 -24.83
CA VAL A 96 -4.47 -7.20 -25.83
C VAL A 96 -3.91 -7.41 -27.23
N GLN A 97 -2.58 -7.29 -27.40
CA GLN A 97 -1.93 -7.52 -28.71
C GLN A 97 -2.20 -8.94 -29.23
N LYS A 98 -2.04 -9.99 -28.40
CA LYS A 98 -2.31 -11.38 -28.79
C LYS A 98 -3.75 -11.57 -29.26
N ILE A 99 -4.73 -11.02 -28.50
CA ILE A 99 -6.15 -11.14 -28.82
C ILE A 99 -6.47 -10.42 -30.13
N LEU A 100 -5.98 -9.20 -30.32
CA LEU A 100 -6.16 -8.45 -31.57
C LEU A 100 -5.50 -9.15 -32.78
N SER A 101 -4.47 -9.97 -32.53
CA SER A 101 -3.82 -10.79 -33.57
C SER A 101 -4.53 -12.14 -33.80
N GLY A 102 -5.71 -12.36 -33.18
CA GLY A 102 -6.56 -13.53 -33.42
C GLY A 102 -6.48 -14.65 -32.38
N ALA A 103 -5.66 -14.51 -31.34
CA ALA A 103 -5.63 -15.50 -30.26
C ALA A 103 -6.95 -15.49 -29.47
N GLN A 104 -7.46 -16.67 -29.15
CA GLN A 104 -8.67 -16.76 -28.33
C GLN A 104 -8.30 -16.60 -26.85
N PRO A 105 -9.04 -15.80 -26.07
CA PRO A 105 -8.76 -15.60 -24.65
C PRO A 105 -8.65 -16.91 -23.84
N ARG A 106 -9.48 -17.90 -24.15
CA ARG A 106 -9.50 -19.23 -23.51
C ARG A 106 -8.21 -20.02 -23.70
N ASP A 107 -7.44 -19.72 -24.76
CA ASP A 107 -6.22 -20.44 -25.11
C ASP A 107 -4.95 -19.74 -24.53
N LEU A 108 -5.14 -18.57 -23.92
CA LEU A 108 -4.05 -17.82 -23.29
C LEU A 108 -3.77 -18.34 -21.89
N ARG A 109 -2.48 -18.51 -21.57
CA ARG A 109 -2.07 -18.82 -20.20
C ARG A 109 -2.32 -17.64 -19.28
N ILE A 110 -2.71 -17.91 -18.04
CA ILE A 110 -2.72 -16.91 -16.98
C ILE A 110 -1.27 -16.67 -16.57
N GLU A 111 -0.82 -15.43 -16.71
CA GLU A 111 0.48 -14.96 -16.25
C GLU A 111 0.25 -14.01 -15.08
N THR A 112 1.17 -13.99 -14.12
CA THR A 112 1.13 -13.10 -12.96
C THR A 112 2.38 -12.23 -12.93
N VAL A 113 2.27 -11.03 -12.37
CA VAL A 113 3.43 -10.20 -12.01
C VAL A 113 3.90 -10.68 -10.65
N GLU A 114 5.06 -11.31 -10.60
CA GLU A 114 5.64 -11.85 -9.35
C GLU A 114 6.46 -10.78 -8.60
N ASP A 115 6.94 -9.78 -9.34
CA ASP A 115 7.77 -8.72 -8.77
C ASP A 115 6.95 -7.83 -7.82
N VAL A 116 7.38 -7.79 -6.56
CA VAL A 116 6.85 -6.91 -5.53
C VAL A 116 7.86 -5.82 -5.25
N GLU A 117 7.42 -4.58 -5.32
CA GLU A 117 8.26 -3.39 -5.16
C GLU A 117 8.06 -2.75 -3.79
N LEU A 118 9.18 -2.42 -3.15
CA LEU A 118 9.23 -1.63 -1.93
C LEU A 118 9.61 -0.19 -2.28
N ALA A 119 8.72 0.77 -1.99
CA ALA A 119 9.04 2.19 -2.09
C ALA A 119 8.95 2.86 -0.71
N ILE A 120 9.84 3.84 -0.47
CA ILE A 120 9.95 4.53 0.82
C ILE A 120 10.09 6.03 0.60
N ASN A 121 9.37 6.83 1.39
CA ASN A 121 9.47 8.28 1.41
C ASN A 121 10.22 8.75 2.65
N LEU A 122 11.47 9.16 2.49
CA LEU A 122 12.30 9.66 3.59
C LEU A 122 11.85 11.03 4.11
N LYS A 123 11.19 11.85 3.27
CA LYS A 123 10.60 13.12 3.75
C LYS A 123 9.50 12.83 4.76
N THR A 124 8.62 11.90 4.44
CA THR A 124 7.55 11.47 5.35
C THR A 124 8.12 10.79 6.59
N ALA A 125 9.12 9.92 6.43
CA ALA A 125 9.81 9.32 7.58
C ALA A 125 10.33 10.39 8.54
N LYS A 126 11.03 11.40 8.02
CA LYS A 126 11.54 12.54 8.82
C LYS A 126 10.41 13.32 9.51
N GLN A 127 9.30 13.59 8.82
CA GLN A 127 8.13 14.28 9.40
C GLN A 127 7.49 13.48 10.54
N LEU A 128 7.49 12.15 10.43
CA LEU A 128 6.99 11.24 11.46
C LEU A 128 7.98 11.03 12.61
N GLY A 129 9.23 11.49 12.48
CA GLY A 129 10.30 11.25 13.45
C GLY A 129 10.88 9.83 13.36
N LEU A 130 10.74 9.16 12.22
CA LEU A 130 11.20 7.79 12.01
C LEU A 130 12.56 7.76 11.31
N THR A 131 13.43 6.87 11.79
CA THR A 131 14.68 6.52 11.11
C THR A 131 14.51 5.17 10.42
N ILE A 132 14.65 5.15 9.11
CA ILE A 132 14.58 3.90 8.33
C ILE A 132 15.96 3.25 8.35
N ARG A 133 16.03 2.00 8.78
CA ARG A 133 17.26 1.24 8.87
C ARG A 133 17.92 1.03 7.50
N PRO A 134 19.28 1.07 7.41
CA PRO A 134 20.00 0.92 6.15
C PRO A 134 19.64 -0.36 5.38
N GLU A 135 19.45 -1.47 6.08
CA GLU A 135 19.07 -2.75 5.46
C GLU A 135 17.68 -2.72 4.81
N ILE A 136 16.76 -1.89 5.29
CA ILE A 136 15.43 -1.69 4.66
C ILE A 136 15.60 -0.81 3.42
N LEU A 137 16.39 0.25 3.50
CA LEU A 137 16.68 1.12 2.35
C LEU A 137 17.40 0.38 1.22
N ALA A 138 18.30 -0.55 1.56
CA ALA A 138 19.00 -1.37 0.57
C ALA A 138 18.06 -2.32 -0.21
N ARG A 139 16.89 -2.66 0.36
CA ARG A 139 15.86 -3.49 -0.28
C ARG A 139 14.85 -2.67 -1.07
N ALA A 140 14.83 -1.36 -0.90
CA ALA A 140 13.85 -0.51 -1.55
C ALA A 140 14.17 -0.35 -3.04
N ASN A 141 13.19 -0.60 -3.90
CA ASN A 141 13.26 -0.35 -5.34
C ASN A 141 13.23 1.15 -5.64
N ARG A 142 12.54 1.91 -4.78
CA ARG A 142 12.42 3.38 -4.90
C ARG A 142 12.52 4.08 -3.56
N VAL A 143 13.32 5.14 -3.51
CA VAL A 143 13.45 6.02 -2.33
C VAL A 143 13.23 7.46 -2.73
N ILE A 144 12.21 8.11 -2.15
CA ILE A 144 11.94 9.56 -2.28
C ILE A 144 12.73 10.28 -1.18
N LYS A 145 13.60 11.22 -1.59
CA LYS A 145 14.47 12.01 -0.70
C LYS A 145 13.96 13.43 -0.56
#